data_e1b0fb67d71ae0e6fac6daca099bd83f
#
_entry.id   e1b0fb67d71ae0e6fac6daca099bd83f
#
_cell.length_a   1.000
_cell.length_b   1.000
_cell.length_c   1.000
_cell.angle_alpha   90.00
_cell.angle_beta   90.00
_cell.angle_gamma   90.00
#
_symmetry.space_group_name_H-M   'P 1'
#
loop_
_entity.id
_entity.type
_entity.pdbx_description
1 polymer ?
#
loop_
_entity_poly.entity_id
_entity_poly.type
_entity_poly.pdbx_seq_one_letter_code
_entity_poly.pdbx_strand_id
1 'polypeptide(L)'
;MIDLLVAGGGPAGLATAIHGALAGLEVVVAEPRPTPIDKACGEGLMPGAVRRLGALGVSVSGQPFRGIRYVDGTSGLRAEGLFRCGPGLGSRRTDLQSALAGRAAQLGVQFLPRRVDRVHQSAEHVTAAGLTARYLVAADGLHSPVRRGLGLSAPAAPRRPARYGLRRHFTVAPWSDLVEVHWSARSEAYVTPLAPDRIGVAVLTADQAPFDEQLAHFPHLADRLSGYADTPVRGAGPLRQGARVRVAGRVLFVGDAAGYVDALTGEGLTLAVTAAGELVRCVRAGRPQAYEQAWRELSRSYRALTEALLWARRRPRLAPRIVPLAARLPRVFTGAVNLLV
;
A
#
# COMPACT_ATOMS: atom_id res chain seq x y z
N MET A 1 6.22 -30.43 8.05
CA MET A 1 4.97 -29.79 7.54
C MET A 1 5.18 -28.29 7.63
N ILE A 2 5.04 -27.57 6.53
CA ILE A 2 5.22 -26.12 6.43
C ILE A 2 4.36 -25.41 7.49
N ASP A 3 4.94 -24.45 8.22
CA ASP A 3 4.19 -23.66 9.20
C ASP A 3 3.30 -22.61 8.52
N LEU A 4 3.89 -21.86 7.57
CA LEU A 4 3.19 -20.81 6.83
C LEU A 4 3.36 -20.99 5.32
N LEU A 5 2.25 -21.20 4.61
CA LEU A 5 2.18 -21.00 3.17
C LEU A 5 1.66 -19.58 2.91
N VAL A 6 2.44 -18.73 2.24
CA VAL A 6 2.07 -17.35 1.93
C VAL A 6 1.65 -17.24 0.47
N ALA A 7 0.41 -16.88 0.20
CA ALA A 7 -0.11 -16.64 -1.14
C ALA A 7 0.16 -15.19 -1.56
N GLY A 8 1.17 -14.98 -2.41
CA GLY A 8 1.54 -13.69 -2.98
C GLY A 8 2.87 -13.13 -2.49
N GLY A 9 3.75 -12.82 -3.44
CA GLY A 9 5.09 -12.23 -3.26
C GLY A 9 5.12 -10.70 -3.26
N GLY A 10 4.01 -10.04 -2.92
CA GLY A 10 3.98 -8.59 -2.69
C GLY A 10 4.56 -8.21 -1.33
N PRO A 11 4.70 -6.91 -0.98
CA PRO A 11 5.30 -6.48 0.28
C PRO A 11 4.64 -7.05 1.53
N ALA A 12 3.32 -7.20 1.57
CA ALA A 12 2.62 -7.80 2.69
C ALA A 12 3.01 -9.28 2.89
N GLY A 13 3.06 -10.04 1.79
CA GLY A 13 3.45 -11.46 1.82
C GLY A 13 4.91 -11.65 2.17
N LEU A 14 5.81 -10.87 1.56
CA LEU A 14 7.24 -10.93 1.85
C LEU A 14 7.55 -10.48 3.29
N ALA A 15 6.90 -9.43 3.79
CA ALA A 15 7.02 -9.02 5.18
C ALA A 15 6.54 -10.13 6.13
N THR A 16 5.42 -10.81 5.80
CA THR A 16 4.95 -11.96 6.58
C THR A 16 5.97 -13.10 6.57
N ALA A 17 6.55 -13.39 5.40
CA ALA A 17 7.54 -14.44 5.26
C ALA A 17 8.82 -14.13 6.06
N ILE A 18 9.29 -12.89 6.01
CA ILE A 18 10.45 -12.44 6.79
C ILE A 18 10.17 -12.55 8.29
N HIS A 19 9.03 -12.04 8.77
CA HIS A 19 8.65 -12.18 10.17
C HIS A 19 8.54 -13.64 10.60
N GLY A 20 7.96 -14.51 9.75
CA GLY A 20 7.85 -15.94 9.99
C GLY A 20 9.22 -16.60 10.14
N ALA A 21 10.12 -16.38 9.18
CA ALA A 21 11.47 -16.93 9.19
C ALA A 21 12.29 -16.43 10.41
N LEU A 22 12.22 -15.13 10.72
CA LEU A 22 12.84 -14.55 11.93
C LEU A 22 12.27 -15.16 13.24
N ALA A 23 11.03 -15.63 13.21
CA ALA A 23 10.38 -16.31 14.33
C ALA A 23 10.68 -17.82 14.38
N GLY A 24 11.50 -18.36 13.46
CA GLY A 24 11.87 -19.77 13.36
C GLY A 24 10.82 -20.67 12.74
N LEU A 25 9.87 -20.10 11.97
CA LEU A 25 8.86 -20.87 11.27
C LEU A 25 9.36 -21.28 9.87
N GLU A 26 8.94 -22.46 9.41
CA GLU A 26 9.12 -22.90 8.03
C GLU A 26 8.12 -22.18 7.12
N VAL A 27 8.63 -21.38 6.17
CA VAL A 27 7.80 -20.51 5.33
C VAL A 27 8.03 -20.78 3.84
N VAL A 28 6.93 -20.92 3.09
CA VAL A 28 6.94 -21.00 1.64
C VAL A 28 6.07 -19.87 1.08
N VAL A 29 6.60 -19.11 0.11
CA VAL A 29 5.85 -18.06 -0.63
C VAL A 29 5.47 -18.60 -2.01
N ALA A 30 4.17 -18.70 -2.27
CA ALA A 30 3.62 -19.03 -3.58
C ALA A 30 3.29 -17.75 -4.36
N GLU A 31 4.08 -17.47 -5.41
CA GLU A 31 3.92 -16.30 -6.29
C GLU A 31 4.21 -16.71 -7.74
N PRO A 32 3.23 -16.62 -8.66
CA PRO A 32 3.40 -17.06 -10.06
C PRO A 32 4.24 -16.13 -10.92
N ARG A 33 4.42 -14.87 -10.51
CA ARG A 33 5.16 -13.87 -11.30
C ARG A 33 6.63 -13.84 -10.92
N PRO A 34 7.53 -13.60 -11.87
CA PRO A 34 8.94 -13.40 -11.56
C PRO A 34 9.15 -12.10 -10.77
N THR A 35 10.21 -12.09 -9.96
CA THR A 35 10.73 -10.87 -9.30
C THR A 35 11.53 -10.04 -10.30
N PRO A 36 11.40 -8.69 -10.32
CA PRO A 36 10.56 -7.86 -9.45
C PRO A 36 9.12 -7.70 -9.96
N ILE A 37 8.18 -7.68 -9.02
CA ILE A 37 6.77 -7.50 -9.33
C ILE A 37 6.42 -6.01 -9.38
N ASP A 38 6.15 -5.49 -10.57
CA ASP A 38 5.67 -4.12 -10.76
C ASP A 38 4.13 -4.04 -10.63
N LYS A 39 3.66 -3.04 -9.87
CA LYS A 39 2.24 -2.74 -9.65
C LYS A 39 2.07 -1.25 -9.40
N ALA A 40 0.93 -0.68 -9.77
CA ALA A 40 0.61 0.72 -9.45
C ALA A 40 0.75 0.98 -7.93
N CYS A 41 1.52 2.01 -7.59
CA CYS A 41 1.85 2.41 -6.22
C CYS A 41 2.25 3.89 -6.23
N GLY A 42 1.98 4.62 -5.15
CA GLY A 42 2.48 5.98 -4.95
C GLY A 42 3.97 6.06 -4.63
N GLU A 43 4.59 4.92 -4.32
CA GLU A 43 6.06 4.75 -4.15
C GLU A 43 6.68 5.59 -3.04
N GLY A 44 5.87 6.24 -2.20
CA GLY A 44 6.30 6.92 -0.99
C GLY A 44 6.23 5.99 0.23
N LEU A 45 7.37 5.67 0.82
CA LEU A 45 7.47 4.98 2.11
C LEU A 45 7.44 6.02 3.22
N MET A 46 6.39 6.03 4.02
CA MET A 46 6.31 6.89 5.19
C MET A 46 7.39 6.51 6.22
N PRO A 47 7.84 7.43 7.10
CA PRO A 47 8.89 7.14 8.09
C PRO A 47 8.64 5.88 8.92
N GLY A 48 7.37 5.61 9.28
CA GLY A 48 7.00 4.38 9.97
C GLY A 48 7.30 3.10 9.17
N ALA A 49 7.07 3.11 7.86
CA ALA A 49 7.40 2.01 6.98
C ALA A 49 8.92 1.82 6.86
N VAL A 50 9.67 2.91 6.69
CA VAL A 50 11.15 2.87 6.61
C VAL A 50 11.76 2.23 7.87
N ARG A 51 11.35 2.67 9.06
CA ARG A 51 11.82 2.10 10.33
C ARG A 51 11.49 0.60 10.47
N ARG A 52 10.27 0.19 10.09
CA ARG A 52 9.85 -1.22 10.20
C ARG A 52 10.59 -2.12 9.21
N LEU A 53 10.83 -1.64 8.00
CA LEU A 53 11.64 -2.36 7.01
C LEU A 53 13.09 -2.51 7.50
N GLY A 54 13.67 -1.43 8.04
CA GLY A 54 15.00 -1.49 8.67
C GLY A 54 15.08 -2.49 9.82
N ALA A 55 14.06 -2.56 10.68
CA ALA A 55 13.99 -3.56 11.77
C ALA A 55 13.91 -5.01 11.27
N LEU A 56 13.45 -5.24 10.04
CA LEU A 56 13.48 -6.54 9.37
C LEU A 56 14.81 -6.84 8.66
N GLY A 57 15.77 -5.91 8.68
CA GLY A 57 17.02 -5.99 7.94
C GLY A 57 16.81 -5.77 6.43
N VAL A 58 15.77 -5.04 6.04
CA VAL A 58 15.49 -4.69 4.64
C VAL A 58 16.01 -3.28 4.37
N SER A 59 17.05 -3.17 3.54
CA SER A 59 17.55 -1.89 3.03
C SER A 59 16.96 -1.63 1.65
N VAL A 60 16.37 -0.47 1.47
CA VAL A 60 15.71 -0.07 0.21
C VAL A 60 16.38 1.18 -0.32
N SER A 61 16.74 1.17 -1.61
CA SER A 61 17.28 2.35 -2.31
C SER A 61 16.16 3.33 -2.65
N GLY A 62 16.46 4.63 -2.62
CA GLY A 62 15.49 5.65 -2.99
C GLY A 62 15.90 7.06 -2.60
N GLN A 63 15.02 8.03 -2.82
CA GLN A 63 15.22 9.43 -2.52
C GLN A 63 14.53 9.80 -1.21
N PRO A 64 15.23 10.30 -0.19
CA PRO A 64 14.60 10.77 1.04
C PRO A 64 13.65 11.93 0.78
N PHE A 65 12.55 11.97 1.53
CA PHE A 65 11.65 13.13 1.59
C PHE A 65 11.23 13.42 3.03
N ARG A 66 11.07 14.71 3.37
CA ARG A 66 10.90 15.13 4.76
C ARG A 66 9.48 15.50 5.17
N GLY A 67 8.51 15.38 4.26
CA GLY A 67 7.12 15.72 4.55
C GLY A 67 6.21 15.61 3.35
N ILE A 68 5.01 16.15 3.50
CA ILE A 68 3.97 16.19 2.47
C ILE A 68 3.57 17.64 2.21
N ARG A 69 3.45 18.00 0.94
CA ARG A 69 2.92 19.28 0.48
C ARG A 69 1.61 19.07 -0.25
N TYR A 70 0.55 19.71 0.20
CA TYR A 70 -0.67 19.83 -0.58
C TYR A 70 -0.58 21.06 -1.50
N VAL A 71 -1.00 20.90 -2.74
CA VAL A 71 -1.03 21.97 -3.76
C VAL A 71 -2.44 22.05 -4.32
N ASP A 72 -3.04 23.21 -4.28
CA ASP A 72 -4.31 23.46 -4.98
C ASP A 72 -4.02 23.62 -6.48
N GLY A 73 -4.59 22.73 -7.29
CA GLY A 73 -4.33 22.67 -8.72
C GLY A 73 -4.85 23.89 -9.50
N THR A 74 -5.73 24.68 -8.91
CA THR A 74 -6.32 25.88 -9.54
C THR A 74 -5.59 27.15 -9.10
N SER A 75 -5.44 27.36 -7.79
CA SER A 75 -4.87 28.60 -7.23
C SER A 75 -3.36 28.53 -7.01
N GLY A 76 -2.75 27.34 -7.04
CA GLY A 76 -1.36 27.14 -6.68
C GLY A 76 -1.05 27.30 -5.19
N LEU A 77 -2.07 27.52 -4.35
CA LEU A 77 -1.91 27.60 -2.89
C LEU A 77 -1.29 26.32 -2.33
N ARG A 78 -0.40 26.44 -1.35
CA ARG A 78 0.36 25.33 -0.77
C ARG A 78 0.18 25.23 0.73
N ALA A 79 0.17 24.00 1.23
CA ALA A 79 0.26 23.68 2.66
C ALA A 79 1.29 22.58 2.87
N GLU A 80 2.15 22.75 3.87
CA GLU A 80 3.24 21.81 4.15
C GLU A 80 3.10 21.21 5.54
N GLY A 81 3.33 19.89 5.63
CA GLY A 81 3.41 19.13 6.88
C GLY A 81 4.71 18.35 6.92
N LEU A 82 5.60 18.72 7.82
CA LEU A 82 6.89 18.04 7.98
C LEU A 82 6.79 16.88 8.97
N PHE A 83 7.53 15.82 8.71
CA PHE A 83 7.64 14.69 9.63
C PHE A 83 8.50 15.03 10.84
N ARG A 84 8.12 14.52 12.00
CA ARG A 84 8.85 14.66 13.26
C ARG A 84 9.79 13.48 13.57
N CYS A 85 9.55 12.34 12.94
CA CYS A 85 10.21 11.06 13.26
C CYS A 85 11.22 10.61 12.20
N GLY A 86 11.86 11.53 11.49
CA GLY A 86 12.81 11.24 10.41
C GLY A 86 12.15 11.26 9.02
N PRO A 87 12.95 11.09 7.97
CA PRO A 87 12.46 11.16 6.59
C PRO A 87 11.67 9.92 6.19
N GLY A 88 10.76 10.11 5.24
CA GLY A 88 10.26 9.05 4.38
C GLY A 88 11.25 8.73 3.26
N LEU A 89 10.93 7.74 2.43
CA LEU A 89 11.76 7.31 1.31
C LEU A 89 10.89 7.10 0.07
N GLY A 90 11.12 7.86 -0.97
CA GLY A 90 10.57 7.58 -2.28
C GLY A 90 11.38 6.48 -2.94
N SER A 91 10.74 5.36 -3.25
CA SER A 91 11.41 4.19 -3.83
C SER A 91 10.51 3.52 -4.83
N ARG A 92 11.09 3.11 -5.95
CA ARG A 92 10.34 2.34 -6.95
C ARG A 92 9.77 1.07 -6.33
N ARG A 93 8.56 0.75 -6.74
CA ARG A 93 7.88 -0.45 -6.29
C ARG A 93 8.68 -1.73 -6.53
N THR A 94 9.42 -1.77 -7.63
CA THR A 94 10.30 -2.88 -8.00
C THR A 94 11.48 -3.01 -7.05
N ASP A 95 12.09 -1.90 -6.63
CA ASP A 95 13.26 -1.90 -5.75
C ASP A 95 12.88 -2.36 -4.34
N LEU A 96 11.75 -1.86 -3.82
CA LEU A 96 11.19 -2.34 -2.56
C LEU A 96 10.89 -3.84 -2.60
N GLN A 97 10.27 -4.33 -3.69
CA GLN A 97 9.92 -5.74 -3.82
C GLN A 97 11.17 -6.61 -3.91
N SER A 98 12.18 -6.19 -4.68
CA SER A 98 13.46 -6.90 -4.80
C SER A 98 14.19 -6.97 -3.44
N ALA A 99 14.24 -5.86 -2.70
CA ALA A 99 14.88 -5.82 -1.38
C ALA A 99 14.19 -6.78 -0.38
N LEU A 100 12.86 -6.78 -0.35
CA LEU A 100 12.09 -7.70 0.47
C LEU A 100 12.28 -9.16 0.06
N ALA A 101 12.25 -9.47 -1.25
CA ALA A 101 12.46 -10.82 -1.76
C ALA A 101 13.87 -11.32 -1.46
N GLY A 102 14.89 -10.48 -1.65
CA GLY A 102 16.28 -10.79 -1.31
C GLY A 102 16.45 -11.09 0.19
N ARG A 103 15.84 -10.28 1.06
CA ARG A 103 15.88 -10.52 2.51
C ARG A 103 15.17 -11.81 2.90
N ALA A 104 14.02 -12.11 2.32
CA ALA A 104 13.32 -13.37 2.55
C ALA A 104 14.17 -14.59 2.13
N ALA A 105 14.80 -14.50 0.95
CA ALA A 105 15.72 -15.56 0.47
C ALA A 105 16.93 -15.77 1.40
N GLN A 106 17.56 -14.69 1.88
CA GLN A 106 18.65 -14.77 2.88
C GLN A 106 18.25 -15.47 4.17
N LEU A 107 16.97 -15.41 4.55
CA LEU A 107 16.42 -16.08 5.72
C LEU A 107 15.95 -17.52 5.44
N GLY A 108 16.22 -18.05 4.25
CA GLY A 108 15.85 -19.42 3.87
C GLY A 108 14.39 -19.61 3.47
N VAL A 109 13.64 -18.53 3.22
CA VAL A 109 12.26 -18.62 2.72
C VAL A 109 12.27 -19.27 1.33
N GLN A 110 11.45 -20.29 1.14
CA GLN A 110 11.30 -20.95 -0.16
C GLN A 110 10.28 -20.22 -1.05
N PHE A 111 10.56 -20.16 -2.34
CA PHE A 111 9.67 -19.54 -3.33
C PHE A 111 9.14 -20.61 -4.28
N LEU A 112 7.82 -20.65 -4.44
CA LEU A 112 7.13 -21.56 -5.35
C LEU A 112 6.47 -20.73 -6.47
N PRO A 113 6.85 -20.92 -7.75
CA PRO A 113 6.28 -20.17 -8.88
C PRO A 113 4.89 -20.70 -9.25
N ARG A 114 3.97 -20.67 -8.30
CA ARG A 114 2.59 -21.16 -8.44
C ARG A 114 1.58 -20.16 -7.89
N ARG A 115 0.39 -20.17 -8.50
CA ARG A 115 -0.76 -19.44 -7.99
C ARG A 115 -1.51 -20.29 -6.96
N VAL A 116 -2.08 -19.63 -5.95
CA VAL A 116 -3.03 -20.24 -5.04
C VAL A 116 -4.44 -19.96 -5.57
N ASP A 117 -5.04 -20.94 -6.23
CA ASP A 117 -6.37 -20.82 -6.83
C ASP A 117 -7.46 -21.51 -5.99
N ARG A 118 -7.12 -22.65 -5.41
CA ARG A 118 -8.02 -23.45 -4.56
C ARG A 118 -7.42 -23.65 -3.19
N VAL A 119 -8.28 -23.58 -2.18
CA VAL A 119 -7.90 -23.75 -0.78
C VAL A 119 -8.80 -24.79 -0.15
N HIS A 120 -8.23 -25.85 0.37
CA HIS A 120 -8.91 -26.85 1.18
C HIS A 120 -8.35 -26.77 2.59
N GLN A 121 -9.20 -26.74 3.61
CA GLN A 121 -8.76 -26.71 4.99
C GLN A 121 -9.52 -27.71 5.86
N SER A 122 -8.82 -28.24 6.83
CA SER A 122 -9.34 -29.08 7.93
C SER A 122 -9.18 -28.34 9.25
N ALA A 123 -9.46 -29.02 10.36
CA ALA A 123 -9.16 -28.49 11.70
C ALA A 123 -7.63 -28.36 11.95
N GLU A 124 -6.80 -29.14 11.27
CA GLU A 124 -5.37 -29.28 11.56
C GLU A 124 -4.46 -28.61 10.55
N HIS A 125 -4.85 -28.56 9.28
CA HIS A 125 -4.00 -28.07 8.18
C HIS A 125 -4.80 -27.42 7.07
N VAL A 126 -4.10 -26.74 6.17
CA VAL A 126 -4.60 -26.20 4.92
C VAL A 126 -3.78 -26.73 3.76
N THR A 127 -4.44 -27.08 2.65
CA THR A 127 -3.80 -27.51 1.40
C THR A 127 -4.11 -26.50 0.30
N ALA A 128 -3.06 -25.98 -0.33
CA ALA A 128 -3.14 -25.04 -1.43
C ALA A 128 -1.86 -25.07 -2.27
N ALA A 129 -1.95 -24.79 -3.57
CA ALA A 129 -0.82 -24.82 -4.52
C ALA A 129 -0.04 -26.16 -4.53
N GLY A 130 -0.68 -27.27 -4.16
CA GLY A 130 -0.05 -28.59 -4.06
C GLY A 130 0.78 -28.83 -2.79
N LEU A 131 0.68 -27.93 -1.81
CA LEU A 131 1.40 -28.00 -0.53
C LEU A 131 0.42 -28.08 0.65
N THR A 132 0.86 -28.73 1.72
CA THR A 132 0.15 -28.79 3.01
C THR A 132 0.91 -27.98 4.06
N ALA A 133 0.21 -27.06 4.72
CA ALA A 133 0.75 -26.16 5.74
C ALA A 133 -0.18 -26.07 6.96
N ARG A 134 0.37 -25.64 8.09
CA ARG A 134 -0.44 -25.35 9.30
C ARG A 134 -1.39 -24.19 9.07
N TYR A 135 -0.91 -23.13 8.37
CA TYR A 135 -1.70 -21.94 8.04
C TYR A 135 -1.40 -21.47 6.63
N LEU A 136 -2.42 -20.90 5.97
CA LEU A 136 -2.30 -20.15 4.74
C LEU A 136 -2.43 -18.66 5.06
N VAL A 137 -1.47 -17.86 4.63
CA VAL A 137 -1.56 -16.40 4.68
C VAL A 137 -1.89 -15.86 3.30
N ALA A 138 -3.10 -15.36 3.11
CA ALA A 138 -3.55 -14.72 1.88
C ALA A 138 -3.02 -13.28 1.84
N ALA A 139 -1.98 -13.05 1.03
CA ALA A 139 -1.34 -11.76 0.73
C ALA A 139 -1.42 -11.45 -0.77
N ASP A 140 -2.41 -11.99 -1.45
CA ASP A 140 -2.63 -12.03 -2.90
C ASP A 140 -3.24 -10.74 -3.47
N GLY A 141 -3.26 -9.70 -2.65
CA GLY A 141 -3.50 -8.31 -3.03
C GLY A 141 -4.96 -7.90 -3.11
N LEU A 142 -5.19 -6.79 -3.82
CA LEU A 142 -6.46 -6.05 -3.82
C LEU A 142 -7.66 -6.92 -4.19
N HIS A 143 -7.50 -7.72 -5.23
CA HIS A 143 -8.58 -8.59 -5.75
C HIS A 143 -8.54 -10.02 -5.22
N SER A 144 -7.76 -10.31 -4.22
CA SER A 144 -7.57 -11.60 -3.55
C SER A 144 -8.42 -12.77 -4.09
N PRO A 145 -7.87 -13.64 -4.94
CA PRO A 145 -8.54 -14.87 -5.37
C PRO A 145 -8.92 -15.77 -4.19
N VAL A 146 -8.05 -15.86 -3.18
CA VAL A 146 -8.31 -16.64 -1.96
C VAL A 146 -9.56 -16.11 -1.24
N ARG A 147 -9.64 -14.79 -1.02
CA ARG A 147 -10.80 -14.16 -0.37
C ARG A 147 -12.10 -14.44 -1.14
N ARG A 148 -12.07 -14.31 -2.47
CA ARG A 148 -13.24 -14.56 -3.31
C ARG A 148 -13.62 -16.04 -3.32
N GLY A 149 -12.65 -16.93 -3.46
CA GLY A 149 -12.86 -18.38 -3.47
C GLY A 149 -13.50 -18.92 -2.19
N LEU A 150 -13.19 -18.26 -1.05
CA LEU A 150 -13.79 -18.59 0.26
C LEU A 150 -15.14 -17.86 0.53
N GLY A 151 -15.65 -17.05 -0.40
CA GLY A 151 -16.88 -16.28 -0.20
C GLY A 151 -16.77 -15.17 0.87
N LEU A 152 -15.56 -14.73 1.19
CA LEU A 152 -15.26 -13.80 2.30
C LEU A 152 -15.13 -12.34 1.85
N SER A 153 -15.41 -12.01 0.60
CA SER A 153 -15.46 -10.62 0.16
C SER A 153 -16.59 -9.87 0.87
N ALA A 154 -16.27 -8.69 1.40
CA ALA A 154 -17.30 -7.81 1.92
C ALA A 154 -18.17 -7.29 0.77
N PRO A 155 -19.46 -7.04 0.99
CA PRO A 155 -20.34 -6.44 -0.01
C PRO A 155 -19.76 -5.10 -0.50
N ALA A 156 -19.90 -4.82 -1.80
CA ALA A 156 -19.65 -3.50 -2.31
C ALA A 156 -20.55 -2.48 -1.61
N ALA A 157 -19.99 -1.34 -1.20
CA ALA A 157 -20.78 -0.28 -0.59
C ALA A 157 -21.68 0.35 -1.68
N PRO A 158 -23.00 0.19 -1.64
CA PRO A 158 -23.87 0.83 -2.61
C PRO A 158 -23.70 2.36 -2.50
N ARG A 159 -23.77 3.08 -3.62
CA ARG A 159 -23.68 4.55 -3.73
C ARG A 159 -22.28 5.17 -3.53
N ARG A 160 -21.20 4.40 -3.49
CA ARG A 160 -19.85 4.97 -3.47
C ARG A 160 -19.20 4.77 -4.83
N PRO A 161 -18.77 5.85 -5.53
CA PRO A 161 -18.07 5.70 -6.80
C PRO A 161 -16.78 4.90 -6.59
N ALA A 162 -16.50 4.00 -7.51
CA ALA A 162 -15.23 3.30 -7.55
C ALA A 162 -14.10 4.30 -7.79
N ARG A 163 -12.95 4.07 -7.17
CA ARG A 163 -11.75 4.85 -7.42
C ARG A 163 -10.64 3.95 -7.93
N TYR A 164 -9.77 4.54 -8.73
CA TYR A 164 -8.67 3.87 -9.42
C TYR A 164 -7.39 4.66 -9.15
N GLY A 165 -6.26 3.96 -9.18
CA GLY A 165 -4.94 4.57 -9.13
C GLY A 165 -4.21 4.28 -10.43
N LEU A 166 -3.62 5.30 -11.05
CA LEU A 166 -2.75 5.19 -12.22
C LEU A 166 -1.36 5.68 -11.81
N ARG A 167 -0.28 5.07 -12.29
CA ARG A 167 1.09 5.50 -12.01
C ARG A 167 1.94 5.47 -13.27
N ARG A 168 2.79 6.50 -13.43
CA ARG A 168 3.84 6.60 -14.45
C ARG A 168 5.09 7.23 -13.85
N HIS A 169 6.28 6.87 -14.36
CA HIS A 169 7.53 7.51 -14.00
C HIS A 169 7.93 8.54 -15.06
N PHE A 170 8.74 9.52 -14.62
CA PHE A 170 9.27 10.59 -15.48
C PHE A 170 10.75 10.79 -15.16
N THR A 171 11.57 10.88 -16.21
CA THR A 171 13.01 11.18 -16.09
C THR A 171 13.19 12.69 -16.00
N VAL A 172 12.98 13.22 -14.81
CA VAL A 172 13.16 14.61 -14.47
C VAL A 172 13.62 14.70 -13.01
N ALA A 173 14.56 15.61 -12.72
CA ALA A 173 15.04 15.83 -11.36
C ALA A 173 13.89 16.29 -10.45
N PRO A 174 13.77 15.72 -9.24
CA PRO A 174 12.81 16.19 -8.25
C PRO A 174 13.05 17.67 -7.93
N TRP A 175 12.00 18.45 -7.93
CA TRP A 175 12.03 19.88 -7.60
C TRP A 175 11.64 20.18 -6.16
N SER A 176 11.40 19.16 -5.39
CA SER A 176 11.03 19.24 -3.99
C SER A 176 11.55 18.01 -3.24
N ASP A 177 11.93 18.22 -1.99
CA ASP A 177 12.22 17.19 -1.01
C ASP A 177 10.98 16.77 -0.20
N LEU A 178 9.78 17.07 -0.73
CA LEU A 178 8.49 16.69 -0.20
C LEU A 178 7.73 15.85 -1.24
N VAL A 179 6.88 14.95 -0.78
CA VAL A 179 5.85 14.37 -1.65
C VAL A 179 4.78 15.45 -1.86
N GLU A 180 4.55 15.83 -3.12
CA GLU A 180 3.50 16.79 -3.45
C GLU A 180 2.20 16.06 -3.77
N VAL A 181 1.10 16.53 -3.21
CA VAL A 181 -0.26 16.07 -3.52
C VAL A 181 -1.01 17.24 -4.13
N HIS A 182 -1.17 17.18 -5.44
CA HIS A 182 -1.92 18.16 -6.21
C HIS A 182 -3.40 17.79 -6.19
N TRP A 183 -4.25 18.75 -5.81
CA TRP A 183 -5.69 18.58 -5.69
C TRP A 183 -6.41 19.27 -6.83
N SER A 184 -7.26 18.54 -7.56
CA SER A 184 -8.19 19.12 -8.56
C SER A 184 -9.64 18.79 -8.17
N ALA A 185 -10.59 19.33 -8.91
CA ALA A 185 -12.00 19.03 -8.72
C ALA A 185 -12.32 17.52 -8.93
N ARG A 186 -11.55 16.81 -9.76
CA ARG A 186 -11.85 15.45 -10.22
C ARG A 186 -10.91 14.38 -9.69
N SER A 187 -9.64 14.70 -9.43
CA SER A 187 -8.58 13.75 -9.10
C SER A 187 -7.53 14.36 -8.17
N GLU A 188 -6.67 13.54 -7.60
CA GLU A 188 -5.45 13.94 -6.91
C GLU A 188 -4.24 13.34 -7.63
N ALA A 189 -3.17 14.14 -7.82
CA ALA A 189 -1.90 13.67 -8.35
C ALA A 189 -0.80 13.77 -7.29
N TYR A 190 -0.10 12.66 -7.08
CA TYR A 190 1.02 12.53 -6.15
C TYR A 190 2.31 12.56 -6.93
N VAL A 191 3.20 13.46 -6.59
CA VAL A 191 4.56 13.53 -7.13
C VAL A 191 5.52 13.09 -6.05
N THR A 192 6.16 11.95 -6.25
CA THR A 192 7.10 11.34 -5.29
C THR A 192 8.51 11.39 -5.88
N PRO A 193 9.51 11.99 -5.17
CA PRO A 193 10.91 11.90 -5.57
C PRO A 193 11.41 10.45 -5.41
N LEU A 194 12.01 9.87 -6.45
CA LEU A 194 12.45 8.46 -6.46
C LEU A 194 13.96 8.30 -6.57
N ALA A 195 14.60 9.21 -7.33
CA ALA A 195 16.03 9.26 -7.56
C ALA A 195 16.44 10.71 -7.90
N PRO A 196 17.74 11.05 -7.96
CA PRO A 196 18.19 12.40 -8.32
C PRO A 196 17.68 12.89 -9.66
N ASP A 197 17.36 11.99 -10.59
CA ASP A 197 16.90 12.26 -11.95
C ASP A 197 15.50 11.74 -12.23
N ARG A 198 14.74 11.28 -11.22
CA ARG A 198 13.46 10.57 -11.46
C ARG A 198 12.41 10.84 -10.40
N ILE A 199 11.19 11.03 -10.88
CA ILE A 199 10.00 11.10 -10.05
C ILE A 199 8.97 10.05 -10.46
N GLY A 200 8.12 9.66 -9.51
CA GLY A 200 6.88 8.91 -9.75
C GLY A 200 5.68 9.84 -9.68
N VAL A 201 4.75 9.71 -10.62
CA VAL A 201 3.46 10.40 -10.56
C VAL A 201 2.34 9.38 -10.47
N ALA A 202 1.57 9.44 -9.40
CA ALA A 202 0.39 8.61 -9.21
C ALA A 202 -0.86 9.48 -9.19
N VAL A 203 -1.87 9.12 -9.97
CA VAL A 203 -3.16 9.81 -10.02
C VAL A 203 -4.23 8.93 -9.40
N LEU A 204 -5.00 9.47 -8.45
CA LEU A 204 -6.17 8.85 -7.86
C LEU A 204 -7.44 9.52 -8.42
N THR A 205 -8.32 8.73 -9.02
CA THR A 205 -9.48 9.24 -9.75
C THR A 205 -10.69 8.32 -9.64
N ALA A 206 -11.89 8.85 -9.85
CA ALA A 206 -13.10 8.06 -10.07
C ALA A 206 -13.38 7.84 -11.57
N ASP A 207 -12.68 8.55 -12.44
CA ASP A 207 -12.83 8.45 -13.89
C ASP A 207 -11.91 7.35 -14.44
N GLN A 208 -12.35 6.62 -15.46
CA GLN A 208 -11.55 5.58 -16.12
C GLN A 208 -10.83 6.08 -17.38
N ALA A 209 -10.61 7.39 -17.48
CA ALA A 209 -9.88 8.00 -18.58
C ALA A 209 -8.37 7.66 -18.53
N PRO A 210 -7.66 7.70 -19.65
CA PRO A 210 -6.22 7.51 -19.73
C PRO A 210 -5.43 8.44 -18.82
N PHE A 211 -4.19 8.04 -18.47
CA PHE A 211 -3.33 8.79 -17.55
C PHE A 211 -3.11 10.26 -18.01
N ASP A 212 -2.86 10.47 -19.28
CA ASP A 212 -2.54 11.80 -19.81
C ASP A 212 -3.78 12.73 -19.75
N GLU A 213 -4.98 12.20 -19.96
CA GLU A 213 -6.24 12.96 -19.75
C GLU A 213 -6.46 13.30 -18.27
N GLN A 214 -6.11 12.38 -17.36
CA GLN A 214 -6.17 12.66 -15.92
C GLN A 214 -5.13 13.72 -15.51
N LEU A 215 -3.93 13.67 -16.10
CA LEU A 215 -2.85 14.62 -15.83
C LEU A 215 -3.22 16.04 -16.32
N ALA A 216 -4.01 16.16 -17.38
CA ALA A 216 -4.51 17.45 -17.90
C ALA A 216 -5.38 18.22 -16.88
N HIS A 217 -5.90 17.56 -15.82
CA HIS A 217 -6.56 18.25 -14.71
C HIS A 217 -5.58 19.06 -13.84
N PHE A 218 -4.27 18.98 -14.09
CA PHE A 218 -3.18 19.65 -13.39
C PHE A 218 -2.25 20.34 -14.41
N PRO A 219 -2.69 21.45 -15.08
CA PRO A 219 -1.97 22.02 -16.23
C PRO A 219 -0.49 22.31 -15.94
N HIS A 220 -0.19 22.97 -14.83
CA HIS A 220 1.20 23.28 -14.46
C HIS A 220 2.07 22.01 -14.23
N LEU A 221 1.47 20.93 -13.75
CA LEU A 221 2.17 19.67 -13.61
C LEU A 221 2.35 18.97 -14.96
N ALA A 222 1.32 18.99 -15.81
CA ALA A 222 1.34 18.42 -17.15
C ALA A 222 2.42 19.09 -18.03
N ASP A 223 2.48 20.43 -18.03
CA ASP A 223 3.50 21.20 -18.76
C ASP A 223 4.91 20.85 -18.31
N ARG A 224 5.12 20.75 -16.97
CA ARG A 224 6.42 20.43 -16.41
C ARG A 224 6.89 19.00 -16.73
N LEU A 225 5.97 18.08 -17.00
CA LEU A 225 6.24 16.66 -17.26
C LEU A 225 6.25 16.33 -18.77
N SER A 226 5.91 17.30 -19.62
CA SER A 226 5.84 17.09 -21.07
C SER A 226 7.19 16.64 -21.63
N GLY A 227 7.19 15.53 -22.36
CA GLY A 227 8.39 14.97 -22.97
C GLY A 227 9.27 14.09 -22.06
N TYR A 228 8.99 13.99 -20.76
CA TYR A 228 9.83 13.27 -19.79
C TYR A 228 9.29 11.89 -19.36
N ALA A 229 8.23 11.41 -20.01
CA ALA A 229 7.66 10.09 -19.68
C ALA A 229 8.64 8.95 -19.94
N ASP A 230 8.88 8.12 -18.92
CA ASP A 230 9.93 7.08 -18.92
C ASP A 230 9.36 5.64 -18.96
N THR A 231 8.18 5.42 -18.37
CA THR A 231 7.62 4.08 -18.24
C THR A 231 6.18 3.99 -18.74
N PRO A 232 5.71 2.78 -19.09
CA PRO A 232 4.29 2.56 -19.34
C PRO A 232 3.46 2.83 -18.07
N VAL A 233 2.20 3.22 -18.28
CA VAL A 233 1.24 3.43 -17.20
C VAL A 233 0.89 2.10 -16.52
N ARG A 234 0.84 2.11 -15.20
CA ARG A 234 0.31 1.01 -14.39
C ARG A 234 -0.96 1.45 -13.69
N GLY A 235 -1.98 0.60 -13.73
CA GLY A 235 -3.27 0.85 -13.10
C GLY A 235 -3.59 -0.12 -11.97
N ALA A 236 -4.38 0.33 -11.00
CA ALA A 236 -4.98 -0.50 -9.95
C ALA A 236 -6.39 -0.01 -9.63
N GLY A 237 -7.30 -0.93 -9.37
CA GLY A 237 -8.67 -0.60 -8.95
C GLY A 237 -9.69 -1.64 -9.38
N PRO A 238 -10.91 -1.51 -8.89
CA PRO A 238 -11.36 -0.52 -7.91
C PRO A 238 -10.67 -0.67 -6.57
N LEU A 239 -10.23 0.45 -5.99
CA LEU A 239 -9.34 0.46 -4.81
C LEU A 239 -10.01 -0.08 -3.55
N ARG A 240 -11.27 0.29 -3.31
CA ARG A 240 -11.98 -0.16 -2.11
C ARG A 240 -12.31 -1.64 -2.19
N GLN A 241 -11.68 -2.40 -1.33
CA GLN A 241 -11.91 -3.84 -1.16
C GLN A 241 -12.06 -4.16 0.34
N GLY A 242 -12.84 -5.18 0.66
CA GLY A 242 -13.06 -5.59 2.04
C GLY A 242 -13.07 -7.11 2.19
N ALA A 243 -12.56 -7.58 3.31
CA ALA A 243 -12.80 -8.93 3.79
C ALA A 243 -13.84 -8.88 4.92
N ARG A 244 -14.71 -9.89 5.00
CA ARG A 244 -15.68 -10.02 6.12
C ARG A 244 -14.96 -10.30 7.43
N VAL A 245 -13.95 -11.16 7.37
CA VAL A 245 -13.08 -11.55 8.49
C VAL A 245 -11.63 -11.59 8.01
N ARG A 246 -10.65 -11.52 8.95
CA ARG A 246 -9.21 -11.64 8.66
C ARG A 246 -8.68 -13.01 9.04
N VAL A 247 -9.46 -13.77 9.79
CA VAL A 247 -9.14 -15.15 10.14
C VAL A 247 -10.34 -16.03 9.85
N ALA A 248 -10.16 -17.04 9.00
CA ALA A 248 -11.18 -18.01 8.62
C ALA A 248 -10.59 -19.42 8.73
N GLY A 249 -10.73 -20.04 9.91
CA GLY A 249 -10.09 -21.32 10.22
C GLY A 249 -8.56 -21.20 10.17
N ARG A 250 -7.95 -21.88 9.21
CA ARG A 250 -6.49 -21.90 8.97
C ARG A 250 -6.02 -20.87 7.94
N VAL A 251 -6.91 -20.00 7.45
CA VAL A 251 -6.59 -18.96 6.48
C VAL A 251 -6.61 -17.59 7.15
N LEU A 252 -5.51 -16.84 7.04
CA LEU A 252 -5.35 -15.49 7.55
C LEU A 252 -5.11 -14.52 6.39
N PHE A 253 -5.65 -13.30 6.46
CA PHE A 253 -5.53 -12.29 5.41
C PHE A 253 -4.65 -11.14 5.87
N VAL A 254 -3.72 -10.68 5.01
CA VAL A 254 -2.83 -9.56 5.29
C VAL A 254 -2.73 -8.60 4.09
N GLY A 255 -2.36 -7.35 4.34
CA GLY A 255 -2.28 -6.31 3.31
C GLY A 255 -3.64 -6.03 2.66
N ASP A 256 -3.65 -5.74 1.36
CA ASP A 256 -4.88 -5.40 0.62
C ASP A 256 -5.90 -6.56 0.61
N ALA A 257 -5.45 -7.80 0.74
CA ALA A 257 -6.32 -8.96 0.86
C ALA A 257 -7.18 -8.93 2.12
N ALA A 258 -6.66 -8.39 3.22
CA ALA A 258 -7.39 -8.20 4.49
C ALA A 258 -8.40 -7.04 4.43
N GLY A 259 -8.21 -6.12 3.49
CA GLY A 259 -9.09 -4.97 3.24
C GLY A 259 -8.30 -3.70 2.95
N TYR A 260 -8.83 -2.92 2.03
CA TYR A 260 -8.23 -1.66 1.57
C TYR A 260 -9.31 -0.60 1.41
N VAL A 261 -9.04 0.61 1.84
CA VAL A 261 -9.99 1.73 1.73
C VAL A 261 -9.68 2.56 0.49
N ASP A 262 -8.50 3.17 0.46
CA ASP A 262 -8.04 4.04 -0.63
C ASP A 262 -6.53 4.31 -0.46
N ALA A 263 -5.86 4.78 -1.52
CA ALA A 263 -4.45 5.15 -1.50
C ALA A 263 -4.18 6.58 -0.98
N LEU A 264 -5.21 7.32 -0.63
CA LEU A 264 -5.19 8.78 -0.38
C LEU A 264 -4.19 9.21 0.70
N THR A 265 -3.97 8.39 1.73
CA THR A 265 -3.09 8.71 2.86
C THR A 265 -1.70 8.08 2.79
N GLY A 266 -1.44 7.20 1.83
CA GLY A 266 -0.13 6.60 1.60
C GLY A 266 0.35 5.56 2.64
N GLU A 267 -0.49 5.15 3.61
CA GLU A 267 -0.08 4.26 4.72
C GLU A 267 -0.20 2.76 4.46
N GLY A 268 -0.67 2.36 3.29
CA GLY A 268 -0.94 0.94 2.99
C GLY A 268 0.26 0.02 3.27
N LEU A 269 1.48 0.47 3.01
CA LEU A 269 2.71 -0.29 3.25
C LEU A 269 3.05 -0.38 4.74
N THR A 270 2.95 0.70 5.49
CA THR A 270 3.15 0.71 6.95
C THR A 270 2.21 -0.28 7.63
N LEU A 271 0.92 -0.20 7.29
CA LEU A 271 -0.08 -1.12 7.83
C LEU A 271 0.20 -2.57 7.43
N ALA A 272 0.59 -2.83 6.17
CA ALA A 272 0.87 -4.18 5.69
C ALA A 272 2.03 -4.84 6.44
N VAL A 273 3.15 -4.11 6.64
CA VAL A 273 4.33 -4.62 7.36
C VAL A 273 4.01 -4.83 8.85
N THR A 274 3.29 -3.89 9.47
CA THR A 274 2.89 -4.01 10.88
C THR A 274 1.94 -5.18 11.11
N ALA A 275 0.92 -5.30 10.26
CA ALA A 275 -0.06 -6.38 10.35
C ALA A 275 0.57 -7.75 10.09
N ALA A 276 1.60 -7.83 9.22
CA ALA A 276 2.36 -9.06 8.97
C ALA A 276 3.07 -9.54 10.25
N GLY A 277 3.75 -8.63 10.97
CA GLY A 277 4.41 -8.97 12.24
C GLY A 277 3.41 -9.42 13.31
N GLU A 278 2.29 -8.73 13.42
CA GLU A 278 1.24 -9.06 14.38
C GLU A 278 0.57 -10.42 14.07
N LEU A 279 0.33 -10.71 12.78
CA LEU A 279 -0.18 -12.00 12.33
C LEU A 279 0.76 -13.14 12.79
N VAL A 280 2.06 -13.01 12.50
CA VAL A 280 3.06 -14.02 12.88
C VAL A 280 3.13 -14.16 14.40
N ARG A 281 3.08 -13.06 15.16
CA ARG A 281 3.04 -13.09 16.63
C ARG A 281 1.84 -13.89 17.14
N CYS A 282 0.65 -13.67 16.57
CA CYS A 282 -0.56 -14.40 16.97
C CYS A 282 -0.50 -15.89 16.62
N VAL A 283 0.01 -16.24 15.45
CA VAL A 283 0.21 -17.64 15.02
C VAL A 283 1.21 -18.35 15.93
N ARG A 284 2.35 -17.72 16.21
CA ARG A 284 3.39 -18.27 17.08
C ARG A 284 2.90 -18.51 18.52
N ALA A 285 2.04 -17.62 19.01
CA ALA A 285 1.40 -17.76 20.31
C ALA A 285 0.29 -18.84 20.37
N GLY A 286 0.01 -19.54 19.26
CA GLY A 286 -1.09 -20.52 19.18
C GLY A 286 -2.50 -19.88 19.21
N ARG A 287 -2.60 -18.56 19.01
CA ARG A 287 -3.85 -17.81 19.09
C ARG A 287 -4.12 -17.02 17.81
N PRO A 288 -4.23 -17.66 16.62
CA PRO A 288 -4.40 -16.99 15.35
C PRO A 288 -5.67 -16.10 15.30
N GLN A 289 -6.71 -16.48 16.04
CA GLN A 289 -7.97 -15.72 16.11
C GLN A 289 -7.81 -14.31 16.72
N ALA A 290 -6.80 -14.12 17.59
CA ALA A 290 -6.50 -12.81 18.17
C ALA A 290 -6.07 -11.79 17.11
N TYR A 291 -5.58 -12.25 15.94
CA TYR A 291 -5.21 -11.37 14.84
C TYR A 291 -6.40 -10.57 14.28
N GLU A 292 -7.63 -11.09 14.35
CA GLU A 292 -8.81 -10.35 13.89
C GLU A 292 -8.98 -9.03 14.65
N GLN A 293 -8.85 -9.08 15.97
CA GLN A 293 -8.95 -7.88 16.82
C GLN A 293 -7.72 -6.97 16.62
N ALA A 294 -6.53 -7.54 16.66
CA ALA A 294 -5.28 -6.80 16.45
C ALA A 294 -5.27 -6.02 15.12
N TRP A 295 -5.73 -6.64 14.03
CA TRP A 295 -5.84 -5.96 12.74
C TRP A 295 -6.83 -4.78 12.78
N ARG A 296 -7.97 -4.94 13.46
CA ARG A 296 -8.97 -3.86 13.60
C ARG A 296 -8.39 -2.67 14.37
N GLU A 297 -7.64 -2.93 15.41
CA GLU A 297 -6.97 -1.90 16.21
C GLU A 297 -5.89 -1.17 15.41
N LEU A 298 -4.99 -1.91 14.75
CA LEU A 298 -3.94 -1.37 13.90
C LEU A 298 -4.47 -0.52 12.75
N SER A 299 -5.57 -0.94 12.12
CA SER A 299 -6.13 -0.25 10.97
C SER A 299 -7.08 0.90 11.30
N ARG A 300 -7.47 1.08 12.57
CA ARG A 300 -8.55 1.99 12.97
C ARG A 300 -8.28 3.44 12.62
N SER A 301 -7.13 3.97 13.03
CA SER A 301 -6.76 5.38 12.80
C SER A 301 -6.62 5.69 11.31
N TYR A 302 -5.89 4.83 10.59
CA TYR A 302 -5.75 4.91 9.14
C TYR A 302 -7.11 4.93 8.43
N ARG A 303 -7.97 3.96 8.75
CA ARG A 303 -9.30 3.85 8.12
C ARG A 303 -10.16 5.07 8.43
N ALA A 304 -10.16 5.55 9.66
CA ALA A 304 -10.93 6.71 10.08
C ALA A 304 -10.49 7.98 9.34
N LEU A 305 -9.18 8.23 9.26
CA LEU A 305 -8.64 9.40 8.57
C LEU A 305 -8.89 9.33 7.06
N THR A 306 -8.63 8.18 6.43
CA THR A 306 -8.89 7.99 5.00
C THR A 306 -10.38 8.17 4.67
N GLU A 307 -11.29 7.62 5.48
CA GLU A 307 -12.73 7.80 5.29
C GLU A 307 -13.17 9.26 5.48
N ALA A 308 -12.62 9.96 6.46
CA ALA A 308 -12.91 11.38 6.70
C ALA A 308 -12.46 12.24 5.51
N LEU A 309 -11.26 12.03 5.00
CA LEU A 309 -10.76 12.74 3.81
C LEU A 309 -11.58 12.42 2.55
N LEU A 310 -11.93 11.15 2.33
CA LEU A 310 -12.79 10.76 1.21
C LEU A 310 -14.20 11.34 1.35
N TRP A 311 -14.72 11.45 2.57
CA TRP A 311 -15.99 12.09 2.85
C TRP A 311 -15.95 13.59 2.52
N ALA A 312 -14.91 14.30 2.95
CA ALA A 312 -14.71 15.71 2.62
C ALA A 312 -14.54 15.93 1.11
N ARG A 313 -13.72 15.08 0.48
CA ARG A 313 -13.43 15.09 -0.96
C ARG A 313 -14.67 14.97 -1.85
N ARG A 314 -15.65 14.18 -1.42
CA ARG A 314 -16.91 13.95 -2.16
C ARG A 314 -17.92 15.09 -2.05
N ARG A 315 -17.68 16.06 -1.19
CA ARG A 315 -18.60 17.19 -0.99
C ARG A 315 -18.16 18.40 -1.79
N PRO A 316 -18.96 18.85 -2.78
CA PRO A 316 -18.59 19.99 -3.64
C PRO A 316 -18.24 21.26 -2.86
N ARG A 317 -18.85 21.44 -1.67
CA ARG A 317 -18.59 22.61 -0.80
C ARG A 317 -17.33 22.46 0.05
N LEU A 318 -16.85 21.24 0.32
CA LEU A 318 -15.68 20.96 1.19
C LEU A 318 -14.41 20.67 0.38
N ALA A 319 -14.53 19.96 -0.73
CA ALA A 319 -13.39 19.59 -1.55
C ALA A 319 -12.47 20.78 -1.91
N PRO A 320 -12.98 21.93 -2.38
CA PRO A 320 -12.15 23.09 -2.69
C PRO A 320 -11.51 23.77 -1.45
N ARG A 321 -11.98 23.42 -0.25
CA ARG A 321 -11.50 24.00 1.01
C ARG A 321 -10.41 23.16 1.69
N ILE A 322 -10.11 21.96 1.20
CA ILE A 322 -9.12 21.07 1.82
C ILE A 322 -7.76 21.74 1.90
N VAL A 323 -7.21 22.20 0.77
CA VAL A 323 -5.91 22.87 0.73
C VAL A 323 -5.93 24.23 1.43
N PRO A 324 -6.92 25.14 1.19
CA PRO A 324 -7.02 26.38 1.95
C PRO A 324 -7.11 26.21 3.46
N LEU A 325 -7.83 25.21 3.96
CA LEU A 325 -7.89 24.93 5.40
C LEU A 325 -6.56 24.40 5.92
N ALA A 326 -5.90 23.50 5.19
CA ALA A 326 -4.56 23.02 5.54
C ALA A 326 -3.53 24.15 5.61
N ALA A 327 -3.59 25.11 4.67
CA ALA A 327 -2.71 26.27 4.65
C ALA A 327 -3.00 27.26 5.80
N ARG A 328 -4.29 27.44 6.17
CA ARG A 328 -4.68 28.32 7.28
C ARG A 328 -4.38 27.70 8.66
N LEU A 329 -4.33 26.38 8.75
CA LEU A 329 -4.15 25.63 9.99
C LEU A 329 -2.91 24.72 9.92
N PRO A 330 -1.69 25.27 9.73
CA PRO A 330 -0.50 24.48 9.46
C PRO A 330 -0.12 23.53 10.60
N ARG A 331 -0.42 23.89 11.86
CA ARG A 331 -0.18 23.01 13.01
C ARG A 331 -1.11 21.81 12.99
N VAL A 332 -2.37 21.98 12.60
CA VAL A 332 -3.35 20.88 12.48
C VAL A 332 -2.98 19.97 11.31
N PHE A 333 -2.61 20.55 10.17
CA PHE A 333 -2.16 19.79 9.01
C PHE A 333 -0.91 18.97 9.31
N THR A 334 0.11 19.59 9.91
CA THR A 334 1.32 18.88 10.37
C THR A 334 0.99 17.78 11.38
N GLY A 335 0.05 18.04 12.30
CA GLY A 335 -0.44 17.02 13.24
C GLY A 335 -1.08 15.84 12.51
N ALA A 336 -1.96 16.11 11.55
CA ALA A 336 -2.61 15.07 10.74
C ALA A 336 -1.60 14.24 9.93
N VAL A 337 -0.60 14.90 9.31
CA VAL A 337 0.50 14.22 8.60
C VAL A 337 1.30 13.32 9.55
N ASN A 338 1.54 13.76 10.78
CA ASN A 338 2.31 12.97 11.76
C ASN A 338 1.48 11.88 12.48
N LEU A 339 0.17 11.86 12.35
CA LEU A 339 -0.65 10.70 12.73
C LEU A 339 -0.49 9.51 11.79
N LEU A 340 0.05 9.76 10.59
CA LEU A 340 0.27 8.77 9.55
C LEU A 340 1.72 8.20 9.56
N VAL A 341 2.55 8.50 10.58
CA VAL A 341 4.00 8.23 10.58
C VAL A 341 4.44 7.24 11.66
#